data_ab8d031be9a42351ec6fedb810b8e425
#
_entry.id   ab8d031be9a42351ec6fedb810b8e425
#
_cell.length_a   1.000
_cell.length_b   1.000
_cell.length_c   1.000
_cell.angle_alpha   90.00
_cell.angle_beta   90.00
_cell.angle_gamma   90.00
#
_symmetry.space_group_name_H-M   'P 1'
#
loop_
_entity.id
_entity.type
_entity.pdbx_description
1 polymer ?
#
loop_
_entity_poly.entity_id
_entity_poly.type
_entity_poly.pdbx_seq_one_letter_code
_entity_poly.pdbx_strand_id
1 'polypeptide(L)'
;MEERMEYIVLDLEWNQSNTGKEDAVEKLPFEIIEIGAIKLNNERVMVSEFNELIKPQVYHEMHKITSKLIHIQMQELERGRPFPEVGGNFVRWCGQEEYLFCTWG
;
A
#
# COMPACT_ATOMS: atom_id res chain seq x y z
N MET A 1 -29.77 -18.11 -4.93
CA MET A 1 -28.88 -17.12 -5.53
C MET A 1 -27.56 -17.08 -4.80
N GLU A 2 -26.48 -17.27 -5.49
CA GLU A 2 -25.17 -17.23 -4.85
C GLU A 2 -24.82 -15.81 -4.46
N GLU A 3 -24.38 -15.63 -3.23
CA GLU A 3 -23.82 -14.36 -2.81
C GLU A 3 -22.48 -14.15 -3.49
N ARG A 4 -22.29 -12.97 -4.07
CA ARG A 4 -20.98 -12.60 -4.62
C ARG A 4 -20.18 -11.89 -3.55
N MET A 5 -19.18 -12.57 -3.03
CA MET A 5 -18.25 -12.00 -2.09
C MET A 5 -16.85 -12.06 -2.69
N GLU A 6 -16.21 -10.91 -2.74
CA GLU A 6 -14.81 -10.84 -3.15
C GLU A 6 -13.92 -10.72 -1.93
N TYR A 7 -12.70 -11.17 -2.07
CA TYR A 7 -11.69 -11.04 -1.02
C TYR A 7 -10.55 -10.19 -1.57
N ILE A 8 -10.20 -9.13 -0.86
CA ILE A 8 -9.09 -8.28 -1.24
C ILE A 8 -7.97 -8.51 -0.23
N VAL A 9 -6.92 -9.17 -0.69
CA VAL A 9 -5.73 -9.43 0.14
C VAL A 9 -4.80 -8.24 -0.03
N LEU A 10 -4.61 -7.49 1.04
CA LEU A 10 -3.92 -6.22 1.04
C LEU A 10 -2.56 -6.34 1.71
N ASP A 11 -1.53 -5.81 1.07
CA ASP A 11 -0.19 -5.74 1.61
C ASP A 11 0.35 -4.32 1.41
N LEU A 12 0.81 -3.71 2.48
CA LEU A 12 1.32 -2.34 2.47
C LEU A 12 2.80 -2.33 2.81
N GLU A 13 3.55 -1.45 2.16
CA GLU A 13 4.91 -1.17 2.56
C GLU A 13 5.00 0.21 3.19
N TRP A 14 5.84 0.33 4.20
CA TRP A 14 5.94 1.52 5.04
C TRP A 14 7.35 2.04 5.08
N ASN A 15 7.48 3.35 5.19
CA ASN A 15 8.75 4.01 5.48
C ASN A 15 8.63 4.85 6.74
N GLN A 16 9.75 5.19 7.34
CA GLN A 16 9.81 5.98 8.57
C GLN A 16 11.14 6.73 8.66
N SER A 17 11.29 7.56 9.67
CA SER A 17 12.53 8.31 9.89
C SER A 17 13.69 7.40 10.31
N ASN A 18 14.89 7.65 9.76
CA ASN A 18 16.11 6.93 10.14
C ASN A 18 16.65 7.33 11.49
N THR A 19 16.34 8.53 11.95
CA THR A 19 16.92 9.09 13.17
C THR A 19 16.01 8.99 14.37
N GLY A 20 14.84 8.37 14.20
CA GLY A 20 13.92 8.09 15.29
C GLY A 20 12.97 9.25 15.58
N LYS A 21 12.55 9.37 16.83
CA LYS A 21 11.46 10.25 17.23
C LYS A 21 11.69 11.73 16.97
N GLU A 22 12.94 12.18 16.92
CA GLU A 22 13.25 13.60 16.75
C GLU A 22 12.88 14.13 15.37
N ASP A 23 12.98 13.28 14.34
CA ASP A 23 12.65 13.67 12.98
C ASP A 23 11.30 13.11 12.51
N ALA A 24 10.67 12.30 13.34
CA ALA A 24 9.37 11.75 13.02
C ALA A 24 8.29 12.81 13.16
N VAL A 25 7.39 12.88 12.17
CA VAL A 25 6.21 13.71 12.30
C VAL A 25 5.29 13.05 13.31
N GLU A 26 4.93 13.77 14.37
CA GLU A 26 4.21 13.23 15.52
C GLU A 26 2.93 12.50 15.14
N LYS A 27 2.20 13.03 14.15
CA LYS A 27 0.93 12.45 13.71
C LYS A 27 1.08 11.44 12.58
N LEU A 28 2.29 11.27 12.04
CA LEU A 28 2.56 10.36 10.93
C LEU A 28 3.93 9.71 11.11
N PRO A 29 4.08 8.83 12.11
CA PRO A 29 5.37 8.18 12.37
C PRO A 29 5.78 7.23 11.25
N PHE A 30 4.83 6.76 10.45
CA PHE A 30 5.07 5.89 9.33
C PHE A 30 4.37 6.46 8.11
N GLU A 31 4.96 6.25 6.94
CA GLU A 31 4.36 6.69 5.68
C GLU A 31 4.23 5.50 4.75
N ILE A 32 3.04 5.31 4.18
CA ILE A 32 2.82 4.23 3.21
C ILE A 32 3.51 4.60 1.91
N ILE A 33 4.31 3.69 1.37
CA ILE A 33 5.05 3.90 0.13
C ILE A 33 4.65 2.97 -0.99
N GLU A 34 3.87 1.94 -0.70
CA GLU A 34 3.35 1.03 -1.70
C GLU A 34 2.04 0.41 -1.23
N ILE A 35 1.08 0.31 -2.14
CA ILE A 35 -0.13 -0.47 -1.94
C ILE A 35 -0.09 -1.62 -2.91
N GLY A 36 -0.06 -2.84 -2.39
CA GLY A 36 -0.20 -4.06 -3.17
C GLY A 36 -1.43 -4.81 -2.74
N ALA A 37 -2.20 -5.32 -3.68
CA ALA A 37 -3.39 -6.08 -3.36
C ALA A 37 -3.74 -7.06 -4.48
N ILE A 38 -4.38 -8.14 -4.10
CA ILE A 38 -4.99 -9.06 -5.05
C ILE A 38 -6.46 -9.23 -4.71
N LYS A 39 -7.25 -9.45 -5.73
CA LYS A 39 -8.69 -9.68 -5.59
C LYS A 39 -9.00 -11.12 -5.93
N LEU A 40 -9.66 -11.81 -5.00
CA LEU A 40 -10.12 -13.18 -5.18
C LEU A 40 -11.64 -13.19 -5.31
N ASN A 41 -12.16 -14.08 -6.15
CA ASN A 41 -13.60 -14.27 -6.25
C ASN A 41 -14.10 -15.24 -5.17
N ASN A 42 -15.39 -15.58 -5.21
CA ASN A 42 -16.01 -16.53 -4.28
C ASN A 42 -15.30 -17.89 -4.24
N GLU A 43 -14.69 -18.29 -5.32
CA GLU A 43 -13.99 -19.56 -5.44
C GLU A 43 -12.53 -19.45 -5.03
N ARG A 44 -12.13 -18.27 -4.53
CA ARG A 44 -10.78 -17.94 -4.10
C ARG A 44 -9.76 -18.01 -5.24
N VAL A 45 -10.22 -17.69 -6.45
CA VAL A 45 -9.36 -17.57 -7.61
C VAL A 45 -9.02 -16.09 -7.81
N MET A 46 -7.76 -15.80 -8.07
CA MET A 46 -7.31 -14.42 -8.32
C MET A 46 -7.89 -13.92 -9.64
N VAL A 47 -8.61 -12.80 -9.56
CA VAL A 47 -9.24 -12.21 -10.73
C VAL A 47 -8.66 -10.85 -11.10
N SER A 48 -7.93 -10.21 -10.19
CA SER A 48 -7.33 -8.90 -10.46
C SER A 48 -6.20 -8.64 -9.48
N GLU A 49 -5.32 -7.73 -9.85
CA GLU A 49 -4.17 -7.33 -9.05
C GLU A 49 -4.01 -5.82 -9.11
N PHE A 50 -3.60 -5.22 -8.00
CA PHE A 50 -3.31 -3.80 -7.89
C PHE A 50 -1.92 -3.64 -7.27
N ASN A 51 -1.11 -2.77 -7.83
CA ASN A 51 0.18 -2.42 -7.25
C ASN A 51 0.57 -1.03 -7.70
N GLU A 52 0.71 -0.11 -6.76
CA GLU A 52 1.20 1.24 -7.05
C GLU A 52 2.13 1.73 -5.95
N LEU A 53 3.19 2.40 -6.38
CA LEU A 53 4.09 3.11 -5.51
C LEU A 53 3.51 4.48 -5.18
N ILE A 54 3.84 4.99 -3.99
CA ILE A 54 3.33 6.28 -3.52
C ILE A 54 4.51 7.23 -3.33
N LYS A 55 4.37 8.41 -3.92
CA LYS A 55 5.38 9.46 -3.78
C LYS A 55 5.43 9.94 -2.32
N PRO A 56 6.61 9.92 -1.69
CA PRO A 56 6.73 10.35 -0.31
C PRO A 56 6.43 11.84 -0.16
N GLN A 57 5.76 12.20 0.92
CA GLN A 57 5.51 13.58 1.30
C GLN A 57 6.27 13.98 2.56
N VAL A 58 6.66 13.01 3.38
CA VAL A 58 7.26 13.27 4.68
C VAL A 58 8.69 12.76 4.74
N TYR A 59 8.91 11.50 4.39
CA TYR A 59 10.23 10.88 4.53
C TYR A 59 10.84 10.66 3.15
N HIS A 60 11.82 11.49 2.79
CA HIS A 60 12.46 11.45 1.47
C HIS A 60 13.74 10.63 1.46
N GLU A 61 13.95 9.83 2.50
CA GLU A 61 15.07 8.93 2.63
C GLU A 61 14.56 7.58 3.13
N MET A 62 15.05 6.49 2.53
CA MET A 62 14.61 5.16 2.94
C MET A 62 15.18 4.80 4.30
N HIS A 63 14.31 4.32 5.18
CA HIS A 63 14.74 3.76 6.44
C HIS A 63 15.66 2.56 6.19
N LYS A 64 16.71 2.43 6.99
CA LYS A 64 17.74 1.39 6.78
C LYS A 64 17.18 -0.03 6.73
N ILE A 65 16.27 -0.34 7.63
CA ILE A 65 15.65 -1.67 7.70
C ILE A 65 14.72 -1.87 6.51
N THR A 66 13.91 -0.88 6.19
CA THR A 66 13.00 -0.93 5.04
C THR A 66 13.78 -1.16 3.75
N SER A 67 14.89 -0.44 3.58
CA SER A 67 15.76 -0.59 2.41
C SER A 67 16.31 -2.00 2.25
N LYS A 68 16.51 -2.73 3.35
CA LYS A 68 16.98 -4.11 3.30
C LYS A 68 15.89 -5.11 2.99
N LEU A 69 14.65 -4.79 3.38
CA LEU A 69 13.52 -5.71 3.23
C LEU A 69 12.84 -5.61 1.88
N ILE A 70 12.84 -4.43 1.28
CA ILE A 70 12.19 -4.20 -0.01
C ILE A 70 13.21 -3.69 -1.02
N HIS A 71 12.98 -4.02 -2.29
CA HIS A 71 13.89 -3.63 -3.37
C HIS A 71 13.40 -2.38 -4.11
N ILE A 72 12.77 -1.47 -3.38
CA ILE A 72 12.29 -0.20 -3.94
C ILE A 72 13.25 0.88 -3.50
N GLN A 73 13.69 1.70 -4.45
CA GLN A 73 14.58 2.82 -4.16
C GLN A 73 13.80 4.12 -4.08
N MET A 74 14.31 5.08 -3.30
CA MET A 74 13.67 6.38 -3.13
C MET A 74 13.45 7.07 -4.48
N GLN A 75 14.36 6.91 -5.43
CA GLN A 75 14.22 7.47 -6.77
C GLN A 75 12.96 6.98 -7.48
N GLU A 76 12.62 5.71 -7.29
CA GLU A 76 11.39 5.15 -7.86
C GLU A 76 10.16 5.76 -7.21
N LEU A 77 10.19 5.92 -5.89
CA LEU A 77 9.07 6.51 -5.15
C LEU A 77 8.82 7.96 -5.55
N GLU A 78 9.91 8.72 -5.77
CA GLU A 78 9.78 10.14 -6.17
C GLU A 78 9.12 10.31 -7.53
N ARG A 79 9.11 9.26 -8.36
CA ARG A 79 8.42 9.26 -9.65
C ARG A 79 6.97 8.79 -9.53
N GLY A 80 6.58 8.35 -8.36
CA GLY A 80 5.24 7.87 -8.10
C GLY A 80 4.22 9.00 -8.00
N ARG A 81 2.98 8.60 -7.75
CA ARG A 81 1.87 9.52 -7.57
C ARG A 81 1.63 9.76 -6.09
N PRO A 82 1.04 10.91 -5.72
CA PRO A 82 0.76 11.19 -4.32
C PRO A 82 -0.33 10.27 -3.77
N PHE A 83 -0.32 10.10 -2.46
CA PHE A 83 -1.25 9.19 -1.79
C PHE A 83 -2.73 9.41 -2.15
N PRO A 84 -3.25 10.64 -2.20
CA PRO A 84 -4.66 10.83 -2.54
C PRO A 84 -5.03 10.24 -3.91
N GLU A 85 -4.13 10.33 -4.87
CA GLU A 85 -4.37 9.77 -6.20
C GLU A 85 -4.28 8.24 -6.18
N VAL A 86 -3.25 7.68 -5.56
CA VAL A 86 -3.08 6.22 -5.45
C VAL A 86 -4.21 5.62 -4.64
N GLY A 87 -4.58 6.25 -3.51
CA GLY A 87 -5.69 5.80 -2.69
C GLY A 87 -7.01 5.82 -3.45
N GLY A 88 -7.25 6.87 -4.24
CA GLY A 88 -8.42 6.94 -5.11
C GLY A 88 -8.45 5.85 -6.16
N ASN A 89 -7.30 5.57 -6.77
CA ASN A 89 -7.18 4.48 -7.74
C ASN A 89 -7.46 3.12 -7.07
N PHE A 90 -6.96 2.93 -5.86
CA PHE A 90 -7.19 1.70 -5.11
C PHE A 90 -8.68 1.51 -4.80
N VAL A 91 -9.35 2.55 -4.33
CA VAL A 91 -10.79 2.48 -4.03
C VAL A 91 -11.59 2.14 -5.28
N ARG A 92 -11.26 2.74 -6.41
CA ARG A 92 -11.92 2.42 -7.69
C ARG A 92 -11.66 0.99 -8.11
N TRP A 93 -10.44 0.50 -7.90
CA TRP A 93 -10.09 -0.89 -8.21
C TRP A 93 -10.85 -1.87 -7.31
N CYS A 94 -11.09 -1.54 -6.05
CA CYS A 94 -11.90 -2.38 -5.15
C CYS A 94 -13.29 -2.64 -5.73
N GLY A 95 -13.86 -1.67 -6.42
CA GLY A 95 -15.15 -1.83 -7.08
C GLY A 95 -16.34 -1.70 -6.15
N GLN A 96 -17.51 -2.06 -6.67
CA GLN A 96 -18.78 -1.88 -5.96
C GLN A 96 -19.40 -3.19 -5.45
N GLU A 97 -18.80 -4.33 -5.78
CA GLU A 97 -19.24 -5.60 -5.25
C GLU A 97 -18.89 -5.71 -3.77
N GLU A 98 -19.60 -6.55 -3.03
CA GLU A 98 -19.24 -6.78 -1.64
C GLU A 98 -17.87 -7.45 -1.54
N TYR A 99 -17.03 -6.98 -0.63
CA TYR A 99 -15.72 -7.55 -0.43
C TYR A 99 -15.30 -7.49 1.03
N LEU A 100 -14.39 -8.39 1.39
CA LEU A 100 -13.73 -8.41 2.69
C LEU A 100 -12.24 -8.13 2.47
N PHE A 101 -11.68 -7.27 3.32
CA PHE A 101 -10.24 -7.07 3.34
C PHE A 101 -9.57 -8.15 4.18
N CYS A 102 -8.49 -8.70 3.64
CA CYS A 102 -7.65 -9.67 4.33
C CYS A 102 -6.23 -9.12 4.38
N THR A 103 -5.62 -9.16 5.55
CA THR A 103 -4.25 -8.69 5.73
C THR A 103 -3.44 -9.73 6.48
N TRP A 104 -2.12 -9.62 6.37
CA TRP A 104 -1.20 -10.42 7.16
C TRP A 104 -0.89 -9.66 8.44
N GLY A 105 -1.19 -10.26 9.54
CA GLY A 105 -0.84 -9.82 10.88
C GLY A 105 -0.80 -8.35 11.21
#